data_4fb3d552780af5c770d251d774e9bdbf
#
_entry.id   4fb3d552780af5c770d251d774e9bdbf
#
_cell.length_a   1.000
_cell.length_b   1.000
_cell.length_c   1.000
_cell.angle_alpha   90.00
_cell.angle_beta   90.00
_cell.angle_gamma   90.00
#
_symmetry.space_group_name_H-M   'P 1'
#
loop_
_entity.id
_entity.type
_entity.pdbx_description
1 polymer ?
#
loop_
_entity_poly.entity_id
_entity_poly.type
_entity_poly.pdbx_seq_one_letter_code
_entity_poly.pdbx_strand_id
1 'polypeptide(L)'
;MNQGPRSDLLAVYHKYLNGFVTENMDVIDECIEYPLTHVGETSVKTFDTFPLSPSEMKKAKGWAASDNFEIEVVAQNNTKAHLILRNCRRLRADGSVIENVSAFYAFKLTGQGWKMFANINVAST
;
A
#
# COMPACT_ATOMS: atom_id res chain seq x y z
N MET A 1 0.74 -15.60 23.93
CA MET A 1 0.46 -16.22 22.65
C MET A 1 1.09 -15.45 21.51
N ASN A 2 1.80 -16.12 20.73
CA ASN A 2 2.48 -15.52 19.60
C ASN A 2 1.52 -15.39 18.41
N GLN A 3 1.46 -14.20 17.83
CA GLN A 3 0.61 -13.96 16.67
C GLN A 3 1.28 -14.37 15.36
N GLY A 4 2.58 -14.58 15.38
CA GLY A 4 3.32 -15.01 14.22
C GLY A 4 3.61 -13.93 13.20
N PRO A 5 4.47 -14.21 12.22
CA PRO A 5 4.92 -13.24 11.22
C PRO A 5 3.80 -12.69 10.34
N ARG A 6 2.79 -13.50 10.02
CA ARG A 6 1.67 -13.06 9.18
C ARG A 6 0.88 -11.93 9.84
N SER A 7 0.62 -12.06 11.14
CA SER A 7 -0.12 -11.04 11.88
C SER A 7 0.66 -9.73 11.95
N ASP A 8 1.98 -9.83 12.16
CA ASP A 8 2.85 -8.65 12.19
C ASP A 8 2.90 -7.96 10.83
N LEU A 9 2.93 -8.74 9.76
CA LEU A 9 2.91 -8.22 8.40
C LEU A 9 1.63 -7.44 8.12
N LEU A 10 0.49 -8.01 8.47
CA LEU A 10 -0.81 -7.36 8.27
C LEU A 10 -0.92 -6.08 9.10
N ALA A 11 -0.38 -6.07 10.32
CA ALA A 11 -0.37 -4.87 11.14
C ALA A 11 0.40 -3.72 10.48
N VAL A 12 1.56 -4.02 9.88
CA VAL A 12 2.33 -3.01 9.14
C VAL A 12 1.56 -2.52 7.92
N TYR A 13 0.93 -3.43 7.18
CA TYR A 13 0.16 -3.03 6.01
C TYR A 13 -1.03 -2.13 6.38
N HIS A 14 -1.75 -2.45 7.45
CA HIS A 14 -2.84 -1.59 7.92
C HIS A 14 -2.33 -0.23 8.39
N LYS A 15 -1.16 -0.18 9.01
CA LYS A 15 -0.51 1.07 9.39
C LYS A 15 -0.21 1.91 8.15
N TYR A 16 0.31 1.28 7.10
CA TYR A 16 0.57 1.95 5.82
C TYR A 16 -0.72 2.52 5.22
N LEU A 17 -1.78 1.71 5.14
CA LEU A 17 -3.06 2.16 4.59
C LEU A 17 -3.62 3.34 5.38
N ASN A 18 -3.56 3.27 6.71
CA ASN A 18 -4.04 4.35 7.55
C ASN A 18 -3.23 5.64 7.33
N GLY A 19 -1.91 5.50 7.22
CA GLY A 19 -1.05 6.64 6.90
C GLY A 19 -1.39 7.27 5.56
N PHE A 20 -1.70 6.44 4.58
CA PHE A 20 -2.09 6.90 3.25
C PHE A 20 -3.42 7.66 3.30
N VAL A 21 -4.42 7.08 3.94
CA VAL A 21 -5.77 7.67 4.05
C VAL A 21 -5.74 8.98 4.84
N THR A 22 -4.93 9.05 5.90
CA THR A 22 -4.83 10.25 6.74
C THR A 22 -3.78 11.24 6.26
N GLU A 23 -3.12 10.95 5.14
CA GLU A 23 -2.08 11.81 4.55
C GLU A 23 -0.90 12.03 5.51
N ASN A 24 -0.57 11.02 6.30
CA ASN A 24 0.52 11.09 7.26
C ASN A 24 1.78 10.44 6.66
N MET A 25 2.63 11.28 6.06
CA MET A 25 3.82 10.81 5.36
C MET A 25 4.84 10.17 6.30
N ASP A 26 4.95 10.63 7.54
CA ASP A 26 5.88 10.04 8.50
C ASP A 26 5.51 8.60 8.82
N VAL A 27 4.22 8.31 8.96
CA VAL A 27 3.72 6.95 9.20
C VAL A 27 3.99 6.07 7.99
N ILE A 28 3.77 6.58 6.78
CA ILE A 28 4.07 5.84 5.55
C ILE A 28 5.56 5.48 5.50
N ASP A 29 6.44 6.43 5.78
CA ASP A 29 7.88 6.20 5.75
C ASP A 29 8.33 5.14 6.74
N GLU A 30 7.68 5.03 7.89
CA GLU A 30 7.98 3.99 8.87
C GLU A 30 7.69 2.58 8.36
N CYS A 31 6.81 2.46 7.36
CA CYS A 31 6.40 1.17 6.80
C CYS A 31 7.23 0.75 5.60
N ILE A 32 8.17 1.57 5.16
CA ILE A 32 8.91 1.37 3.92
C ILE A 32 10.40 1.23 4.18
N GLU A 33 11.00 0.28 3.47
CA GLU A 33 12.46 0.14 3.38
C GLU A 33 12.89 0.76 2.05
N TYR A 34 13.52 1.92 2.13
CA TYR A 34 14.03 2.59 0.92
C TYR A 34 15.36 1.99 0.48
N PRO A 35 15.69 1.98 -0.80
CA PRO A 35 14.89 2.52 -1.91
C PRO A 35 13.65 1.66 -2.17
N LEU A 36 12.54 2.32 -2.48
CA LEU A 36 11.29 1.66 -2.84
C LEU A 36 11.21 1.52 -4.36
N THR A 37 10.94 0.31 -4.83
CA THR A 37 10.66 0.09 -6.26
C THR A 37 9.16 0.27 -6.50
N HIS A 38 8.81 1.20 -7.38
CA HIS A 38 7.43 1.45 -7.75
C HIS A 38 7.23 1.13 -9.23
N VAL A 39 6.25 0.26 -9.50
CA VAL A 39 5.87 -0.10 -10.87
C VAL A 39 4.57 0.64 -11.17
N GLY A 40 4.68 1.70 -11.97
CA GLY A 40 3.52 2.46 -12.44
C GLY A 40 3.01 1.93 -13.78
N GLU A 41 2.14 2.70 -14.42
CA GLU A 41 1.52 2.29 -15.69
C GLU A 41 2.57 2.13 -16.80
N THR A 42 3.57 3.00 -16.84
CA THR A 42 4.52 3.06 -17.96
C THR A 42 5.98 2.95 -17.57
N SER A 43 6.29 2.87 -16.27
CA SER A 43 7.69 2.90 -15.86
C SER A 43 7.92 2.09 -14.58
N VAL A 44 9.15 1.64 -14.42
CA VAL A 44 9.65 0.99 -13.20
C VAL A 44 10.80 1.83 -12.69
N LYS A 45 10.70 2.34 -11.47
CA LYS A 45 11.71 3.22 -10.89
C LYS A 45 11.91 2.92 -9.42
N THR A 46 13.09 3.24 -8.91
CA THR A 46 13.36 3.22 -7.47
C THR A 46 13.39 4.64 -6.94
N PHE A 47 12.95 4.79 -5.69
CA PHE A 47 12.82 6.10 -5.04
C PHE A 47 13.39 6.03 -3.64
N ASP A 48 14.06 7.09 -3.23
CA ASP A 48 14.59 7.23 -1.87
C ASP A 48 13.57 7.88 -0.92
N THR A 49 12.47 8.40 -1.47
CA THR A 49 11.35 8.94 -0.73
C THR A 49 10.07 8.40 -1.34
N PHE A 50 8.95 8.49 -0.62
CA PHE A 50 7.68 7.96 -1.12
C PHE A 50 7.26 8.72 -2.39
N PRO A 51 7.03 8.01 -3.52
CA PRO A 51 6.81 8.67 -4.82
C PRO A 51 5.40 9.22 -5.03
N LEU A 52 4.46 8.86 -4.17
CA LEU A 52 3.06 9.26 -4.31
C LEU A 52 2.73 10.32 -3.28
N SER A 53 1.82 11.22 -3.65
CA SER A 53 1.28 12.20 -2.71
C SER A 53 -0.21 11.93 -2.53
N PRO A 54 -0.62 11.39 -1.38
CA PRO A 54 -2.05 11.13 -1.14
C PRO A 54 -2.91 12.38 -1.27
N SER A 55 -2.44 13.52 -0.80
CA SER A 55 -3.21 14.77 -0.90
C SER A 55 -3.40 15.22 -2.34
N GLU A 56 -2.35 15.14 -3.16
CA GLU A 56 -2.45 15.50 -4.57
C GLU A 56 -3.31 14.51 -5.35
N MET A 57 -3.21 13.22 -5.04
CA MET A 57 -4.06 12.21 -5.66
C MET A 57 -5.53 12.46 -5.35
N LYS A 58 -5.85 12.83 -4.11
CA LYS A 58 -7.22 13.14 -3.73
C LYS A 58 -7.76 14.33 -4.50
N LYS A 59 -6.95 15.39 -4.64
CA LYS A 59 -7.34 16.58 -5.39
C LYS A 59 -7.53 16.28 -6.87
N ALA A 60 -6.59 15.57 -7.46
CA ALA A 60 -6.59 15.30 -8.90
C ALA A 60 -7.76 14.41 -9.33
N LYS A 61 -8.14 13.44 -8.49
CA LYS A 61 -9.16 12.45 -8.83
C LYS A 61 -10.52 12.73 -8.22
N GLY A 62 -10.62 13.68 -7.31
CA GLY A 62 -11.84 13.86 -6.52
C GLY A 62 -12.06 12.72 -5.52
N TRP A 63 -10.99 12.06 -5.14
CA TRP A 63 -11.04 10.90 -4.26
C TRP A 63 -11.29 11.34 -2.83
N ALA A 64 -12.42 10.92 -2.26
CA ALA A 64 -12.83 11.28 -0.90
C ALA A 64 -12.76 10.10 0.07
N ALA A 65 -12.94 8.88 -0.42
CA ALA A 65 -12.95 7.69 0.44
C ALA A 65 -12.59 6.44 -0.36
N SER A 66 -12.30 5.36 0.34
CA SER A 66 -12.07 4.05 -0.26
C SER A 66 -12.81 2.99 0.54
N ASP A 67 -13.22 1.92 -0.14
CA ASP A 67 -13.85 0.77 0.52
C ASP A 67 -13.46 -0.53 -0.19
N ASN A 68 -14.04 -1.64 0.29
CA ASN A 68 -13.86 -2.97 -0.29
C ASN A 68 -12.39 -3.42 -0.29
N PHE A 69 -11.79 -3.42 0.90
CA PHE A 69 -10.39 -3.82 1.07
C PHE A 69 -10.30 -5.35 1.18
N GLU A 70 -10.03 -6.02 0.07
CA GLU A 70 -9.78 -7.47 0.04
C GLU A 70 -8.28 -7.68 0.07
N ILE A 71 -7.76 -8.10 1.21
CA ILE A 71 -6.33 -8.22 1.46
C ILE A 71 -5.96 -9.68 1.63
N GLU A 72 -4.92 -10.12 0.93
CA GLU A 72 -4.44 -11.50 1.02
C GLU A 72 -2.92 -11.54 1.08
N VAL A 73 -2.37 -12.32 2.01
CA VAL A 73 -0.95 -12.67 2.00
C VAL A 73 -0.80 -13.85 1.04
N VAL A 74 -0.20 -13.63 -0.11
CA VAL A 74 -0.15 -14.61 -1.19
C VAL A 74 0.98 -15.62 -0.97
N ALA A 75 2.07 -15.16 -0.38
CA ALA A 75 3.23 -16.00 -0.09
C ALA A 75 4.06 -15.37 1.01
N GLN A 76 4.64 -16.20 1.86
CA GLN A 76 5.47 -15.70 2.96
C GLN A 76 6.45 -16.76 3.43
N ASN A 77 7.67 -16.33 3.72
CA ASN A 77 8.65 -17.13 4.46
C ASN A 77 9.18 -16.30 5.64
N ASN A 78 10.29 -16.70 6.22
CA ASN A 78 10.81 -16.05 7.43
C ASN A 78 11.39 -14.65 7.19
N THR A 79 11.65 -14.27 5.94
CA THR A 79 12.34 -13.02 5.63
C THR A 79 11.62 -12.15 4.61
N LYS A 80 10.64 -12.70 3.89
CA LYS A 80 10.03 -12.04 2.75
C LYS A 80 8.58 -12.44 2.61
N ALA A 81 7.76 -11.54 2.10
CA ALA A 81 6.34 -11.80 1.91
C ALA A 81 5.79 -11.00 0.74
N HIS A 82 4.76 -11.56 0.10
CA HIS A 82 3.98 -10.88 -0.92
C HIS A 82 2.54 -10.74 -0.45
N LEU A 83 1.99 -9.55 -0.60
CA LEU A 83 0.63 -9.22 -0.20
C LEU A 83 -0.09 -8.58 -1.38
N ILE A 84 -1.37 -8.90 -1.55
CA ILE A 84 -2.18 -8.31 -2.61
C ILE A 84 -3.42 -7.65 -2.01
N LEU A 85 -3.76 -6.48 -2.55
CA LEU A 85 -5.01 -5.78 -2.32
C LEU A 85 -5.83 -5.91 -3.59
N ARG A 86 -7.09 -6.40 -3.47
CA ARG A 86 -7.96 -6.60 -4.62
C ARG A 86 -9.18 -5.70 -4.54
N ASN A 87 -9.57 -5.14 -5.68
CA ASN A 87 -10.87 -4.51 -5.87
C ASN A 87 -11.18 -3.40 -4.87
N CYS A 88 -10.16 -2.69 -4.43
CA CYS A 88 -10.35 -1.51 -3.58
C CYS A 88 -11.01 -0.43 -4.42
N ARG A 89 -12.18 0.04 -3.99
CA ARG A 89 -12.89 1.08 -4.72
C ARG A 89 -12.51 2.45 -4.18
N ARG A 90 -12.16 3.35 -5.07
CA ARG A 90 -11.96 4.76 -4.74
C ARG A 90 -13.24 5.50 -5.05
N LEU A 91 -13.71 6.29 -4.08
CA LEU A 91 -15.04 6.89 -4.13
C LEU A 91 -14.95 8.42 -4.11
N ARG A 92 -15.86 9.06 -4.82
CA ARG A 92 -16.08 10.51 -4.73
C ARG A 92 -16.86 10.82 -3.45
N ALA A 93 -16.97 12.10 -3.13
CA ALA A 93 -17.71 12.56 -1.94
C ALA A 93 -19.18 12.13 -1.97
N ASP A 94 -19.77 11.94 -3.13
CA ASP A 94 -21.17 11.50 -3.28
C ASP A 94 -21.32 9.97 -3.22
N GLY A 95 -20.22 9.24 -3.01
CA GLY A 95 -20.23 7.78 -2.93
C GLY A 95 -20.08 7.06 -4.25
N SER A 96 -20.03 7.77 -5.38
CA SER A 96 -19.85 7.12 -6.68
C SER A 96 -18.41 6.65 -6.86
N VAL A 97 -18.24 5.57 -7.64
CA VAL A 97 -16.93 4.95 -7.84
C VAL A 97 -16.14 5.69 -8.92
N ILE A 98 -14.93 6.09 -8.57
CA ILE A 98 -13.97 6.66 -9.52
C ILE A 98 -13.28 5.53 -10.28
N GLU A 99 -12.74 4.55 -9.54
CA GLU A 99 -11.93 3.48 -10.10
C GLU A 99 -11.82 2.33 -9.09
N ASN A 100 -11.47 1.16 -9.59
CA ASN A 100 -11.06 0.02 -8.78
C ASN A 100 -9.54 -0.08 -8.83
N VAL A 101 -8.92 -0.32 -7.69
CA VAL A 101 -7.47 -0.47 -7.60
C VAL A 101 -7.14 -1.83 -7.03
N SER A 102 -6.26 -2.54 -7.72
CA SER A 102 -5.61 -3.72 -7.17
C SER A 102 -4.12 -3.42 -7.09
N ALA A 103 -3.49 -3.87 -6.02
CA ALA A 103 -2.09 -3.56 -5.79
C ALA A 103 -1.36 -4.79 -5.27
N PHE A 104 -0.12 -4.93 -5.69
CA PHE A 104 0.76 -6.00 -5.23
C PHE A 104 1.92 -5.35 -4.46
N TYR A 105 2.23 -5.91 -3.30
CA TYR A 105 3.28 -5.38 -2.43
C TYR A 105 4.28 -6.47 -2.08
N ALA A 106 5.55 -6.11 -2.07
CA ALA A 106 6.61 -6.98 -1.56
C ALA A 106 7.15 -6.39 -0.27
N PHE A 107 7.22 -7.23 0.75
CA PHE A 107 7.72 -6.88 2.08
C PHE A 107 8.94 -7.71 2.42
N LYS A 108 9.82 -7.17 3.25
CA LYS A 108 10.91 -7.93 3.84
C LYS A 108 10.98 -7.69 5.34
N LEU A 109 11.47 -8.69 6.06
CA LEU A 109 11.69 -8.55 7.49
C LEU A 109 13.04 -7.89 7.73
N THR A 110 13.02 -6.78 8.47
CA THR A 110 14.22 -6.03 8.84
C THR A 110 14.42 -6.11 10.34
N GLY A 111 15.51 -5.54 10.84
CA GLY A 111 15.73 -5.41 12.29
C GLY A 111 14.67 -4.57 12.99
N GLN A 112 13.89 -3.82 12.25
CA GLN A 112 12.81 -2.97 12.76
C GLN A 112 11.42 -3.52 12.42
N GLY A 113 11.34 -4.77 11.96
CA GLY A 113 10.09 -5.41 11.59
C GLY A 113 9.90 -5.47 10.07
N TRP A 114 8.69 -5.83 9.67
CA TRP A 114 8.34 -5.93 8.25
C TRP A 114 8.29 -4.54 7.62
N LYS A 115 8.86 -4.42 6.42
CA LYS A 115 8.82 -3.17 5.66
C LYS A 115 8.60 -3.45 4.18
N MET A 116 7.80 -2.62 3.54
CA MET A 116 7.55 -2.68 2.11
C MET A 116 8.75 -2.16 1.33
N PHE A 117 9.14 -2.86 0.26
CA PHE A 117 10.23 -2.39 -0.60
C PHE A 117 9.86 -2.35 -2.08
N ALA A 118 8.66 -2.81 -2.44
CA ALA A 118 8.17 -2.72 -3.82
C ALA A 118 6.64 -2.71 -3.85
N ASN A 119 6.07 -1.98 -4.79
CA ASN A 119 4.63 -1.99 -5.04
C ASN A 119 4.32 -1.83 -6.53
N ILE A 120 3.18 -2.40 -6.92
CA ILE A 120 2.66 -2.35 -8.29
C ILE A 120 1.16 -2.10 -8.18
N ASN A 121 0.65 -1.08 -8.87
CA ASN A 121 -0.76 -0.74 -8.84
C ASN A 121 -1.38 -0.94 -10.22
N VAL A 122 -2.63 -1.44 -10.23
CA VAL A 122 -3.46 -1.50 -11.43
C VAL A 122 -4.79 -0.85 -11.09
N ALA A 123 -5.13 0.19 -11.83
CA ALA A 123 -6.40 0.89 -11.66
C ALA A 123 -7.26 0.66 -12.89
N SER A 124 -8.56 0.41 -12.68
CA SER A 124 -9.53 0.23 -13.75
C SER A 124 -10.82 0.98 -13.45
N THR A 125 -11.49 1.43 -14.46
CA THR A 125 -12.75 2.17 -14.33
C THR A 125 -13.95 1.34 -14.67
#